data_af5e0a9412dccf86634ea3b5cf085cdd
#
_entry.id   af5e0a9412dccf86634ea3b5cf085cdd
#
_cell.length_a   1.000
_cell.length_b   1.000
_cell.length_c   1.000
_cell.angle_alpha   90.00
_cell.angle_beta   90.00
_cell.angle_gamma   90.00
#
_symmetry.space_group_name_H-M   'P 1'
#
loop_
_entity.id
_entity.type
_entity.pdbx_description
1 polymer ?
#
loop_
_entity_poly.entity_id
_entity_poly.type
_entity_poly.pdbx_seq_one_letter_code
_entity_poly.pdbx_strand_id
1 'polypeptide(L)'
;LVDNDTVDLTNLQRQILHSTERIGQSKVQSGKQTLEQMNPEIHIVALNERAKDQRLNELVGAASVVLDCSDNFATRHAVNQACISNKVPLVSGAAIQFDGQISVFDPRGEDAPCYACLFPEDQHFEDVLCSTMGVFAPLVGVIGSMQAAEALKLMAGIGQTLSGRLLLLDARTMDWRTIKLKRNAHCGVCSLQKSSTL
;
A
#
# COMPACT_ATOMS: atom_id res chain seq x y z
N LEU A 1 9.33 8.08 -2.02
CA LEU A 1 9.34 7.28 -0.78
C LEU A 1 8.96 8.19 0.37
N VAL A 2 7.99 7.77 1.21
CA VAL A 2 7.53 8.52 2.38
C VAL A 2 7.53 7.58 3.58
N ASP A 3 8.35 7.85 4.57
CA ASP A 3 8.46 7.08 5.82
C ASP A 3 9.24 7.92 6.84
N ASN A 4 8.84 7.93 8.08
CA ASN A 4 9.52 8.67 9.16
C ASN A 4 10.36 7.77 10.07
N ASP A 5 10.39 6.47 9.82
CA ASP A 5 11.13 5.51 10.62
C ASP A 5 12.63 5.48 10.28
N THR A 6 13.38 4.88 11.18
CA THR A 6 14.79 4.51 10.97
C THR A 6 14.92 3.01 10.72
N VAL A 7 16.01 2.63 10.08
CA VAL A 7 16.38 1.23 9.86
C VAL A 7 16.70 0.57 11.22
N ASP A 8 15.99 -0.50 11.54
CA ASP A 8 16.20 -1.31 12.73
C ASP A 8 16.74 -2.70 12.34
N LEU A 9 17.55 -3.29 13.23
CA LEU A 9 18.11 -4.61 13.02
C LEU A 9 17.04 -5.67 12.72
N THR A 10 15.89 -5.59 13.39
CA THR A 10 14.77 -6.50 13.23
C THR A 10 14.07 -6.36 11.87
N ASN A 11 14.30 -5.26 11.15
CA ASN A 11 13.76 -5.07 9.81
C ASN A 11 14.52 -5.85 8.74
N LEU A 12 15.83 -6.09 8.94
CA LEU A 12 16.73 -6.63 7.92
C LEU A 12 16.37 -8.06 7.50
N GLN A 13 15.65 -8.78 8.33
CA GLN A 13 15.19 -10.14 7.99
C GLN A 13 14.19 -10.16 6.81
N ARG A 14 13.55 -9.01 6.46
CA ARG A 14 12.54 -8.91 5.38
C ARG A 14 12.68 -7.69 4.49
N GLN A 15 13.30 -6.61 4.96
CA GLN A 15 13.45 -5.37 4.22
C GLN A 15 14.80 -5.34 3.49
N ILE A 16 14.88 -6.06 2.36
CA ILE A 16 16.11 -6.22 1.56
C ILE A 16 16.69 -4.91 1.02
N LEU A 17 15.94 -3.80 1.12
CA LEU A 17 16.35 -2.47 0.70
C LEU A 17 17.42 -1.87 1.62
N HIS A 18 17.57 -2.40 2.83
CA HIS A 18 18.46 -1.90 3.87
C HIS A 18 19.62 -2.87 4.14
N SER A 19 20.68 -2.38 4.78
CA SER A 19 21.82 -3.16 5.21
C SER A 19 22.19 -2.88 6.66
N THR A 20 22.98 -3.76 7.28
CA THR A 20 23.46 -3.62 8.67
C THR A 20 24.20 -2.31 8.91
N GLU A 21 24.97 -1.84 7.93
CA GLU A 21 25.73 -0.56 8.01
C GLU A 21 24.83 0.66 8.08
N ARG A 22 23.54 0.52 7.72
CA ARG A 22 22.55 1.61 7.68
C ARG A 22 21.58 1.58 8.85
N ILE A 23 21.81 0.73 9.85
CA ILE A 23 21.00 0.74 11.08
C ILE A 23 21.05 2.14 11.73
N GLY A 24 19.88 2.66 12.09
CA GLY A 24 19.72 4.00 12.63
C GLY A 24 19.57 5.12 11.58
N GLN A 25 19.85 4.87 10.30
CA GLN A 25 19.55 5.83 9.24
C GLN A 25 18.06 5.87 8.94
N SER A 26 17.58 7.00 8.40
CA SER A 26 16.21 7.11 7.89
C SER A 26 15.97 6.03 6.83
N LYS A 27 14.83 5.31 6.92
CA LYS A 27 14.46 4.26 5.95
C LYS A 27 14.40 4.79 4.53
N VAL A 28 13.84 5.99 4.32
CA VAL A 28 13.72 6.56 2.98
C VAL A 28 15.07 6.94 2.39
N GLN A 29 16.02 7.41 3.20
CA GLN A 29 17.37 7.71 2.73
C GLN A 29 18.17 6.45 2.42
N SER A 30 18.08 5.44 3.28
CA SER A 30 18.67 4.13 3.04
C SER A 30 18.09 3.47 1.78
N GLY A 31 16.78 3.55 1.60
CA GLY A 31 16.10 3.03 0.41
C GLY A 31 16.53 3.77 -0.86
N LYS A 32 16.59 5.09 -0.82
CA LYS A 32 17.06 5.91 -1.94
C LYS A 32 18.45 5.50 -2.39
N GLN A 33 19.40 5.36 -1.47
CA GLN A 33 20.78 4.94 -1.78
C GLN A 33 20.82 3.60 -2.51
N THR A 34 20.05 2.60 -2.05
CA THR A 34 20.01 1.28 -2.71
C THR A 34 19.42 1.36 -4.10
N LEU A 35 18.31 2.08 -4.26
CA LEU A 35 17.61 2.17 -5.55
C LEU A 35 18.40 2.97 -6.58
N GLU A 36 19.10 4.03 -6.19
CA GLU A 36 20.00 4.79 -7.07
C GLU A 36 21.20 3.95 -7.55
N GLN A 37 21.68 3.01 -6.70
CA GLN A 37 22.71 2.05 -7.12
C GLN A 37 22.19 1.03 -8.12
N MET A 38 20.91 0.63 -8.00
CA MET A 38 20.27 -0.31 -8.94
C MET A 38 19.93 0.34 -10.28
N ASN A 39 19.41 1.56 -10.24
CA ASN A 39 19.07 2.32 -11.44
C ASN A 39 19.30 3.82 -11.22
N PRO A 40 20.44 4.35 -11.71
CA PRO A 40 20.77 5.77 -11.54
C PRO A 40 19.96 6.72 -12.45
N GLU A 41 19.21 6.20 -13.42
CA GLU A 41 18.44 7.02 -14.36
C GLU A 41 17.08 7.47 -13.78
N ILE A 42 16.61 6.86 -12.69
CA ILE A 42 15.32 7.24 -12.07
C ILE A 42 15.51 8.30 -10.99
N HIS A 43 14.60 9.27 -10.96
CA HIS A 43 14.58 10.27 -9.90
C HIS A 43 13.84 9.75 -8.65
N ILE A 44 14.56 9.62 -7.53
CA ILE A 44 14.01 9.13 -6.27
C ILE A 44 13.91 10.27 -5.26
N VAL A 45 12.69 10.60 -4.86
CA VAL A 45 12.41 11.56 -3.80
C VAL A 45 12.22 10.81 -2.48
N ALA A 46 13.06 11.09 -1.50
CA ALA A 46 13.02 10.49 -0.17
C ALA A 46 12.52 11.54 0.84
N LEU A 47 11.31 11.34 1.35
CA LEU A 47 10.65 12.23 2.31
C LEU A 47 10.63 11.56 3.68
N ASN A 48 11.52 12.02 4.57
CA ASN A 48 11.59 11.54 5.96
C ASN A 48 10.54 12.25 6.81
N GLU A 49 9.28 11.94 6.56
CA GLU A 49 8.14 12.56 7.22
C GLU A 49 6.97 11.58 7.36
N ARG A 50 6.13 11.78 8.35
CA ARG A 50 4.82 11.14 8.44
C ARG A 50 3.79 12.06 7.78
N ALA A 51 3.53 11.83 6.48
CA ALA A 51 2.56 12.63 5.76
C ALA A 51 1.14 12.39 6.29
N LYS A 52 0.44 13.50 6.58
CA LYS A 52 -0.94 13.52 7.07
C LYS A 52 -1.71 14.65 6.41
N ASP A 53 -3.03 14.58 6.48
CA ASP A 53 -3.96 15.64 6.11
C ASP A 53 -3.62 16.30 4.76
N GLN A 54 -3.45 17.60 4.73
CA GLN A 54 -3.16 18.36 3.52
C GLN A 54 -1.88 17.87 2.82
N ARG A 55 -0.82 17.58 3.59
CA ARG A 55 0.45 17.11 3.03
C ARG A 55 0.31 15.78 2.30
N LEU A 56 -0.47 14.85 2.88
CA LEU A 56 -0.76 13.57 2.22
C LEU A 56 -1.57 13.78 0.94
N ASN A 57 -2.57 14.65 0.95
CA ASN A 57 -3.36 14.99 -0.24
C ASN A 57 -2.50 15.59 -1.36
N GLU A 58 -1.57 16.49 -1.04
CA GLU A 58 -0.64 17.06 -2.02
C GLU A 58 0.23 15.98 -2.68
N LEU A 59 0.82 15.09 -1.88
CA LEU A 59 1.65 13.99 -2.38
C LEU A 59 0.87 13.02 -3.26
N VAL A 60 -0.32 12.63 -2.81
CA VAL A 60 -1.20 11.72 -3.57
C VAL A 60 -1.68 12.39 -4.87
N GLY A 61 -2.09 13.66 -4.81
CA GLY A 61 -2.56 14.39 -6.00
C GLY A 61 -1.48 14.56 -7.10
N ALA A 62 -0.20 14.51 -6.73
CA ALA A 62 0.92 14.53 -7.67
C ALA A 62 1.32 13.14 -8.20
N ALA A 63 0.72 12.06 -7.70
CA ALA A 63 1.08 10.70 -8.06
C ALA A 63 0.18 10.13 -9.16
N SER A 64 0.73 9.27 -10.02
CA SER A 64 -0.05 8.48 -10.99
C SER A 64 -0.63 7.21 -10.35
N VAL A 65 0.00 6.69 -9.33
CA VAL A 65 -0.39 5.52 -8.54
C VAL A 65 0.24 5.61 -7.15
N VAL A 66 -0.48 5.15 -6.15
CA VAL A 66 0.03 5.04 -4.77
C VAL A 66 0.15 3.56 -4.38
N LEU A 67 1.30 3.19 -3.80
CA LEU A 67 1.51 1.89 -3.20
C LEU A 67 1.51 2.06 -1.68
N ASP A 68 0.56 1.41 -1.02
CA ASP A 68 0.50 1.38 0.44
C ASP A 68 1.15 0.09 0.95
N CYS A 69 2.27 0.28 1.65
CA CYS A 69 3.05 -0.78 2.30
C CYS A 69 3.06 -0.60 3.83
N SER A 70 2.13 0.18 4.37
CA SER A 70 2.03 0.44 5.81
C SER A 70 1.49 -0.77 6.57
N ASP A 71 1.69 -0.78 7.88
CA ASP A 71 1.32 -1.88 8.78
C ASP A 71 0.23 -1.49 9.80
N ASN A 72 -0.41 -0.32 9.61
CA ASN A 72 -1.45 0.15 10.52
C ASN A 72 -2.68 0.69 9.77
N PHE A 73 -3.86 0.47 10.33
CA PHE A 73 -5.14 0.84 9.72
C PHE A 73 -5.30 2.36 9.58
N ALA A 74 -4.82 3.15 10.54
CA ALA A 74 -4.94 4.61 10.49
C ALA A 74 -4.25 5.20 9.25
N THR A 75 -3.05 4.74 8.92
CA THR A 75 -2.33 5.17 7.71
C THR A 75 -3.05 4.69 6.45
N ARG A 76 -3.51 3.43 6.41
CA ARG A 76 -4.23 2.86 5.26
C ARG A 76 -5.51 3.62 4.95
N HIS A 77 -6.29 3.99 5.97
CA HIS A 77 -7.50 4.80 5.80
C HIS A 77 -7.19 6.20 5.30
N ALA A 78 -6.19 6.87 5.87
CA ALA A 78 -5.77 8.19 5.44
C ALA A 78 -5.32 8.19 3.96
N VAL A 79 -4.50 7.20 3.58
CA VAL A 79 -4.04 7.02 2.19
C VAL A 79 -5.23 6.73 1.26
N ASN A 80 -6.14 5.82 1.64
CA ASN A 80 -7.34 5.53 0.88
C ASN A 80 -8.19 6.79 0.65
N GLN A 81 -8.43 7.58 1.70
CA GLN A 81 -9.21 8.81 1.60
C GLN A 81 -8.55 9.82 0.64
N ALA A 82 -7.25 10.01 0.74
CA ALA A 82 -6.50 10.88 -0.17
C ALA A 82 -6.56 10.37 -1.63
N CYS A 83 -6.43 9.07 -1.86
CA CYS A 83 -6.53 8.45 -3.18
C CYS A 83 -7.94 8.63 -3.78
N ILE A 84 -8.99 8.45 -2.98
CA ILE A 84 -10.37 8.68 -3.41
C ILE A 84 -10.58 10.15 -3.78
N SER A 85 -10.15 11.09 -2.93
CA SER A 85 -10.31 12.53 -3.15
C SER A 85 -9.61 13.02 -4.42
N ASN A 86 -8.44 12.47 -4.73
CA ASN A 86 -7.63 12.86 -5.90
C ASN A 86 -7.85 11.97 -7.13
N LYS A 87 -8.73 10.97 -7.06
CA LYS A 87 -8.96 9.97 -8.12
C LYS A 87 -7.68 9.24 -8.56
N VAL A 88 -6.79 8.96 -7.62
CA VAL A 88 -5.54 8.24 -7.86
C VAL A 88 -5.67 6.79 -7.44
N PRO A 89 -5.27 5.81 -8.28
CA PRO A 89 -5.32 4.40 -7.93
C PRO A 89 -4.42 4.06 -6.74
N LEU A 90 -4.91 3.19 -5.87
CA LEU A 90 -4.21 2.68 -4.71
C LEU A 90 -3.95 1.18 -4.88
N VAL A 91 -2.69 0.76 -4.77
CA VAL A 91 -2.29 -0.64 -4.66
C VAL A 91 -1.96 -0.93 -3.21
N SER A 92 -2.84 -1.67 -2.53
CA SER A 92 -2.69 -2.00 -1.11
C SER A 92 -2.22 -3.43 -0.93
N GLY A 93 -1.12 -3.62 -0.19
CA GLY A 93 -0.58 -4.92 0.17
C GLY A 93 -0.38 -5.05 1.68
N ALA A 94 -0.54 -6.26 2.20
CA ALA A 94 -0.24 -6.57 3.58
C ALA A 94 0.25 -8.01 3.74
N ALA A 95 1.13 -8.21 4.70
CA ALA A 95 1.62 -9.53 5.09
C ALA A 95 1.74 -9.61 6.61
N ILE A 96 1.21 -10.67 7.20
CA ILE A 96 1.32 -10.95 8.63
C ILE A 96 1.41 -12.44 8.85
N GLN A 97 2.32 -12.88 9.74
CA GLN A 97 2.63 -14.28 9.92
C GLN A 97 2.85 -14.99 8.57
N PHE A 98 1.96 -15.85 8.14
CA PHE A 98 2.00 -16.56 6.85
C PHE A 98 0.89 -16.09 5.89
N ASP A 99 0.10 -15.09 6.28
CA ASP A 99 -1.03 -14.61 5.50
C ASP A 99 -0.64 -13.34 4.73
N GLY A 100 -0.82 -13.37 3.42
CA GLY A 100 -0.60 -12.24 2.51
C GLY A 100 -1.90 -11.79 1.85
N GLN A 101 -2.01 -10.49 1.61
CA GLN A 101 -3.15 -9.95 0.85
C GLN A 101 -2.72 -8.82 -0.07
N ILE A 102 -3.40 -8.72 -1.21
CA ILE A 102 -3.21 -7.63 -2.16
C ILE A 102 -4.50 -7.29 -2.90
N SER A 103 -4.74 -6.02 -3.11
CA SER A 103 -5.85 -5.49 -3.91
C SER A 103 -5.46 -4.19 -4.60
N VAL A 104 -6.20 -3.85 -5.63
CA VAL A 104 -6.18 -2.53 -6.28
C VAL A 104 -7.51 -1.85 -6.03
N PHE A 105 -7.47 -0.62 -5.56
CA PHE A 105 -8.61 0.27 -5.41
C PHE A 105 -8.46 1.41 -6.41
N ASP A 106 -9.20 1.34 -7.52
CA ASP A 106 -9.11 2.33 -8.61
C ASP A 106 -10.36 3.22 -8.62
N PRO A 107 -10.27 4.44 -8.07
CA PRO A 107 -11.41 5.35 -7.94
C PRO A 107 -11.88 5.96 -9.26
N ARG A 108 -11.23 5.67 -10.38
CA ARG A 108 -11.62 6.16 -11.70
C ARG A 108 -12.80 5.38 -12.28
N GLY A 109 -13.07 4.17 -11.77
CA GLY A 109 -14.21 3.34 -12.14
C GLY A 109 -15.50 3.77 -11.40
N GLU A 110 -16.65 3.79 -12.09
CA GLU A 110 -17.92 4.27 -11.52
C GLU A 110 -18.42 3.51 -10.29
N ASP A 111 -18.23 2.19 -10.26
CA ASP A 111 -18.67 1.30 -9.17
C ASP A 111 -17.50 0.61 -8.48
N ALA A 112 -16.31 1.19 -8.56
CA ALA A 112 -15.14 0.63 -7.93
C ALA A 112 -15.24 0.71 -6.39
N PRO A 113 -14.97 -0.40 -5.66
CA PRO A 113 -14.85 -0.35 -4.22
C PRO A 113 -13.59 0.42 -3.82
N CYS A 114 -13.59 1.00 -2.63
CA CYS A 114 -12.40 1.54 -1.99
C CYS A 114 -11.97 0.67 -0.80
N TYR A 115 -10.82 0.97 -0.20
CA TYR A 115 -10.32 0.24 0.96
C TYR A 115 -11.33 0.20 2.12
N ALA A 116 -12.01 1.32 2.40
CA ALA A 116 -13.04 1.41 3.45
C ALA A 116 -14.32 0.62 3.13
N CYS A 117 -14.57 0.22 1.88
CA CYS A 117 -15.65 -0.73 1.57
C CYS A 117 -15.37 -2.13 2.10
N LEU A 118 -14.09 -2.50 2.21
CA LEU A 118 -13.64 -3.80 2.70
C LEU A 118 -13.36 -3.77 4.20
N PHE A 119 -12.73 -2.70 4.68
CA PHE A 119 -12.35 -2.47 6.07
C PHE A 119 -13.00 -1.17 6.55
N PRO A 120 -14.27 -1.19 7.01
CA PRO A 120 -14.96 0.00 7.51
C PRO A 120 -14.26 0.59 8.75
N GLU A 121 -14.20 1.93 8.83
CA GLU A 121 -13.53 2.63 9.94
C GLU A 121 -14.25 2.48 11.30
N ASP A 122 -15.55 2.20 11.27
CA ASP A 122 -16.37 1.97 12.45
C ASP A 122 -16.21 0.55 13.06
N GLN A 123 -15.52 -0.34 12.35
CA GLN A 123 -15.16 -1.65 12.86
C GLN A 123 -13.76 -1.60 13.48
N HIS A 124 -13.68 -1.94 14.76
CA HIS A 124 -12.39 -2.07 15.45
C HIS A 124 -11.64 -3.30 14.94
N PHE A 125 -10.81 -3.08 13.93
CA PHE A 125 -9.76 -4.04 13.59
C PHE A 125 -8.56 -3.75 14.48
N GLU A 126 -8.11 -4.74 15.25
CA GLU A 126 -6.87 -4.58 16.01
C GLU A 126 -5.69 -4.47 15.03
N ASP A 127 -4.85 -3.45 15.24
CA ASP A 127 -3.58 -3.34 14.53
C ASP A 127 -2.66 -4.48 14.98
N VAL A 128 -2.64 -5.55 14.19
CA VAL A 128 -1.75 -6.67 14.43
C VAL A 128 -0.39 -6.32 13.81
N LEU A 129 0.49 -5.79 14.66
CA LEU A 129 1.81 -5.35 14.22
C LEU A 129 2.72 -6.54 13.87
N CYS A 130 3.37 -6.47 12.71
CA CYS A 130 4.39 -7.45 12.32
C CYS A 130 5.53 -7.57 13.35
N SER A 131 5.77 -6.51 14.13
CA SER A 131 6.78 -6.48 15.18
C SER A 131 6.45 -7.39 16.37
N THR A 132 5.16 -7.63 16.65
CA THR A 132 4.69 -8.47 17.77
C THR A 132 4.31 -9.87 17.34
N MET A 133 3.66 -10.01 16.18
CA MET A 133 3.17 -11.29 15.67
C MET A 133 4.15 -11.98 14.72
N GLY A 134 5.15 -11.24 14.24
CA GLY A 134 6.08 -11.71 13.23
C GLY A 134 5.49 -11.78 11.82
N VAL A 135 6.36 -12.02 10.86
CA VAL A 135 5.98 -12.22 9.45
C VAL A 135 6.99 -13.16 8.79
N PHE A 136 6.51 -14.07 7.97
CA PHE A 136 7.35 -14.90 7.12
C PHE A 136 8.03 -14.03 6.06
N ALA A 137 9.35 -13.85 6.19
CA ALA A 137 10.10 -12.87 5.42
C ALA A 137 9.91 -12.96 3.89
N PRO A 138 9.94 -14.15 3.26
CA PRO A 138 9.72 -14.27 1.82
C PRO A 138 8.35 -13.76 1.36
N LEU A 139 7.31 -13.86 2.21
CA LEU A 139 5.96 -13.41 1.90
C LEU A 139 5.90 -11.91 1.63
N VAL A 140 6.67 -11.11 2.38
CA VAL A 140 6.77 -9.66 2.17
C VAL A 140 7.29 -9.34 0.76
N GLY A 141 8.32 -10.10 0.32
CA GLY A 141 8.87 -9.98 -1.04
C GLY A 141 7.84 -10.36 -2.12
N VAL A 142 7.08 -11.44 -1.91
CA VAL A 142 6.01 -11.87 -2.83
C VAL A 142 4.96 -10.78 -2.98
N ILE A 143 4.40 -10.29 -1.87
CA ILE A 143 3.36 -9.26 -1.90
C ILE A 143 3.90 -7.94 -2.49
N GLY A 144 5.09 -7.50 -2.10
CA GLY A 144 5.70 -6.28 -2.64
C GLY A 144 5.97 -6.36 -4.14
N SER A 145 6.42 -7.51 -4.65
CA SER A 145 6.61 -7.73 -6.10
C SER A 145 5.28 -7.71 -6.85
N MET A 146 4.22 -8.26 -6.25
CA MET A 146 2.87 -8.19 -6.83
C MET A 146 2.32 -6.76 -6.82
N GLN A 147 2.56 -5.98 -5.76
CA GLN A 147 2.20 -4.56 -5.74
C GLN A 147 2.90 -3.80 -6.88
N ALA A 148 4.18 -4.04 -7.10
CA ALA A 148 4.92 -3.44 -8.20
C ALA A 148 4.33 -3.83 -9.57
N ALA A 149 3.98 -5.10 -9.76
CA ALA A 149 3.35 -5.58 -11.00
C ALA A 149 1.99 -4.91 -11.24
N GLU A 150 1.15 -4.77 -10.20
CA GLU A 150 -0.13 -4.07 -10.32
C GLU A 150 0.04 -2.59 -10.66
N ALA A 151 1.02 -1.91 -10.02
CA ALA A 151 1.34 -0.52 -10.32
C ALA A 151 1.78 -0.33 -11.77
N LEU A 152 2.65 -1.21 -12.28
CA LEU A 152 3.11 -1.17 -13.67
C LEU A 152 1.95 -1.41 -14.65
N LYS A 153 1.04 -2.33 -14.37
CA LYS A 153 -0.16 -2.56 -15.19
C LYS A 153 -1.05 -1.31 -15.23
N LEU A 154 -1.27 -0.66 -14.08
CA LEU A 154 -2.05 0.57 -14.01
C LEU A 154 -1.43 1.71 -14.82
N MET A 155 -0.10 1.88 -14.72
CA MET A 155 0.63 2.95 -15.41
C MET A 155 0.73 2.71 -16.92
N ALA A 156 0.95 1.47 -17.34
CA ALA A 156 1.09 1.12 -18.74
C ALA A 156 -0.25 0.86 -19.45
N GLY A 157 -1.36 0.76 -18.70
CA GLY A 157 -2.67 0.44 -19.27
C GLY A 157 -2.76 -0.96 -19.87
N ILE A 158 -2.03 -1.95 -19.30
CA ILE A 158 -1.93 -3.30 -19.84
C ILE A 158 -2.55 -4.34 -18.91
N GLY A 159 -3.06 -5.42 -19.49
CA GLY A 159 -3.60 -6.58 -18.78
C GLY A 159 -4.85 -6.25 -17.95
N GLN A 160 -5.11 -7.08 -16.95
CA GLN A 160 -6.20 -6.92 -16.00
C GLN A 160 -5.62 -6.69 -14.60
N THR A 161 -5.95 -5.57 -13.98
CA THR A 161 -5.55 -5.27 -12.60
C THR A 161 -6.42 -6.04 -11.59
N LEU A 162 -6.03 -5.99 -10.33
CA LEU A 162 -6.83 -6.52 -9.21
C LEU A 162 -7.97 -5.58 -8.77
N SER A 163 -8.36 -4.61 -9.58
CA SER A 163 -9.49 -3.75 -9.26
C SER A 163 -10.76 -4.58 -9.06
N GLY A 164 -11.45 -4.37 -7.93
CA GLY A 164 -12.64 -5.15 -7.53
C GLY A 164 -12.34 -6.59 -7.09
N ARG A 165 -11.09 -6.94 -6.83
CA ARG A 165 -10.67 -8.26 -6.36
C ARG A 165 -9.66 -8.14 -5.22
N LEU A 166 -9.82 -8.97 -4.20
CA LEU A 166 -8.81 -9.20 -3.16
C LEU A 166 -8.20 -10.58 -3.40
N LEU A 167 -6.89 -10.65 -3.51
CA LEU A 167 -6.15 -11.90 -3.44
C LEU A 167 -5.64 -12.12 -2.02
N LEU A 168 -5.85 -13.33 -1.52
CA LEU A 168 -5.32 -13.82 -0.25
C LEU A 168 -4.37 -14.99 -0.52
N LEU A 169 -3.20 -14.97 0.11
CA LEU A 169 -2.21 -16.04 0.07
C LEU A 169 -2.03 -16.64 1.47
N ASP A 170 -2.22 -17.96 1.60
CA ASP A 170 -1.66 -18.73 2.72
C ASP A 170 -0.27 -19.24 2.30
N ALA A 171 0.80 -18.64 2.83
CA ALA A 171 2.17 -19.00 2.46
C ALA A 171 2.64 -20.33 3.08
N ARG A 172 1.84 -20.98 3.94
CA ARG A 172 2.16 -22.34 4.45
C ARG A 172 1.85 -23.40 3.42
N THR A 173 0.80 -23.18 2.62
CA THR A 173 0.33 -24.12 1.59
C THR A 173 0.54 -23.57 0.18
N MET A 174 0.86 -22.28 0.05
CA MET A 174 0.94 -21.54 -1.21
C MET A 174 -0.41 -21.45 -1.94
N ASP A 175 -1.51 -21.57 -1.19
CA ASP A 175 -2.86 -21.46 -1.73
C ASP A 175 -3.26 -20.00 -1.93
N TRP A 176 -3.76 -19.71 -3.13
CA TRP A 176 -4.33 -18.42 -3.47
C TRP A 176 -5.85 -18.47 -3.50
N ARG A 177 -6.47 -17.50 -2.86
CA ARG A 177 -7.93 -17.30 -2.91
C ARG A 177 -8.24 -15.92 -3.46
N THR A 178 -9.24 -15.84 -4.34
CA THR A 178 -9.72 -14.58 -4.90
C THR A 178 -11.11 -14.29 -4.37
N ILE A 179 -11.28 -13.12 -3.77
CA ILE A 179 -12.56 -12.60 -3.30
C ILE A 179 -12.97 -11.44 -4.21
N LYS A 180 -14.18 -11.48 -4.75
CA LYS A 180 -14.74 -10.34 -5.48
C LYS A 180 -15.18 -9.27 -4.49
N LEU A 181 -14.71 -8.07 -4.69
CA LEU A 181 -15.08 -6.90 -3.89
C LEU A 181 -16.22 -6.16 -4.57
N LYS A 182 -17.18 -5.71 -3.78
CA LYS A 182 -18.27 -4.84 -4.24
C LYS A 182 -18.20 -3.50 -3.51
N ARG A 183 -18.53 -2.45 -4.21
CA ARG A 183 -18.67 -1.13 -3.61
C ARG A 183 -19.81 -1.16 -2.57
N ASN A 184 -19.56 -0.61 -1.41
CA ASN A 184 -20.59 -0.39 -0.41
C ASN A 184 -21.28 0.96 -0.72
N ALA A 185 -22.58 0.92 -1.00
CA ALA A 185 -23.36 2.12 -1.30
C ALA A 185 -23.42 3.13 -0.14
N HIS A 186 -23.22 2.65 1.09
CA HIS A 186 -23.21 3.45 2.33
C HIS A 186 -21.78 3.70 2.86
N CYS A 187 -20.76 3.49 2.04
CA CYS A 187 -19.37 3.72 2.46
C CYS A 187 -19.15 5.21 2.80
N GLY A 188 -18.69 5.50 4.01
CA GLY A 188 -18.44 6.88 4.47
C GLY A 188 -17.39 7.62 3.66
N VAL A 189 -16.57 6.92 2.88
CA VAL A 189 -15.47 7.52 2.08
C VAL A 189 -15.88 7.70 0.62
N CYS A 190 -16.20 6.63 -0.10
CA CYS A 190 -16.39 6.71 -1.55
C CYS A 190 -17.84 6.99 -1.99
N SER A 191 -18.85 6.88 -1.10
CA SER A 191 -20.23 7.23 -1.44
C SER A 191 -20.44 8.74 -1.60
N LEU A 192 -19.68 9.56 -0.86
CA LEU A 192 -19.83 11.01 -0.83
C LEU A 192 -19.45 11.70 -2.15
N GLN A 193 -18.66 11.06 -3.01
CA GLN A 193 -18.24 11.64 -4.29
C GLN A 193 -19.37 11.71 -5.36
N LYS A 194 -20.42 10.91 -5.24
CA LYS A 194 -21.55 10.99 -6.21
C LYS A 194 -22.47 12.20 -5.98
N SER A 195 -22.36 12.88 -4.83
CA SER A 195 -23.21 14.04 -4.50
C SER A 195 -22.70 15.38 -5.03
N SER A 196 -21.50 15.43 -5.62
CA SER A 196 -20.86 16.69 -6.06
C SER A 196 -20.93 16.94 -7.58
N THR A 197 -21.68 16.12 -8.33
CA THR A 197 -21.85 16.28 -9.79
C THR A 197 -23.34 16.45 -10.12
N LEU A 198 -23.92 17.54 -9.64
CA LEU A 198 -25.21 18.08 -10.06
C LEU A 198 -25.07 19.58 -10.33
#